data_4e031995cc894a0eeec7cd2882569e0c
#
_entry.id   4e031995cc894a0eeec7cd2882569e0c
#
_cell.length_a   1.000
_cell.length_b   1.000
_cell.length_c   1.000
_cell.angle_alpha   90.00
_cell.angle_beta   90.00
_cell.angle_gamma   90.00
#
_symmetry.space_group_name_H-M   'P 1'
#
loop_
_entity.id
_entity.type
_entity.pdbx_description
1 polymer ?
#
loop_
_entity_poly.entity_id
_entity_poly.type
_entity_poly.pdbx_seq_one_letter_code
_entity_poly.pdbx_strand_id
1 'polypeptide(L)'
;MYAQMVKSEATQDDPEKLAAFQARIDRGEKIEPKDWMPEGYRKTLIRQSGQHAHSEIVGQLPEGNWITRAPTLERKAILLAKVQDEAGHGLYLYCAAETLGVSRDELTEMLLDGRMKYSSIFNYPTLNWADIGAVGWLVDGAAILNQVPPQRPSLGPYSRAMIRVCKEESFHQRQGYDAIRKMAEGTPEQKKMAQDALNRLWFPSLMMFGPSDKDSVHSAQSMAWKIKMNTNDELRQKFVDQTVPQIEFLGLELPEPGIKWNEERGHYDYTDPDWSEFFDVIQGNGPCNTDRLAARNDAWNDGEWVRDLSLIPI
;
A
#
# COMPACT_ATOMS: atom_id res chain seq x y z
N MET A 1 15.71 17.42 -6.97
CA MET A 1 16.13 16.56 -8.09
C MET A 1 14.94 15.88 -8.79
N TYR A 2 13.95 15.31 -8.09
CA TYR A 2 12.71 14.78 -8.71
C TYR A 2 11.96 15.83 -9.54
N ALA A 3 11.89 17.09 -9.05
CA ALA A 3 11.31 18.21 -9.80
C ALA A 3 12.15 18.63 -11.03
N GLN A 4 13.43 18.24 -11.13
CA GLN A 4 14.28 18.47 -12.29
C GLN A 4 14.18 17.38 -13.35
N MET A 5 13.90 16.11 -12.97
CA MET A 5 13.60 15.04 -13.94
C MET A 5 12.24 15.27 -14.64
N VAL A 6 11.31 15.95 -13.98
CA VAL A 6 10.00 16.32 -14.57
C VAL A 6 10.14 17.49 -15.56
N LYS A 7 11.28 18.21 -15.57
CA LYS A 7 11.53 19.34 -16.47
C LYS A 7 12.31 19.01 -17.75
N SER A 8 12.63 17.75 -18.02
CA SER A 8 13.14 17.38 -19.34
C SER A 8 12.00 17.41 -20.35
N GLU A 9 12.02 18.44 -21.19
CA GLU A 9 11.30 18.60 -22.44
C GLU A 9 9.95 17.88 -22.49
N ALA A 10 8.88 18.62 -22.15
CA ALA A 10 7.53 18.25 -22.57
C ALA A 10 7.56 18.25 -24.11
N THR A 11 7.83 17.08 -24.70
CA THR A 11 7.35 16.82 -26.06
C THR A 11 5.86 17.05 -25.98
N GLN A 12 5.39 18.09 -26.63
CA GLN A 12 3.98 18.44 -26.65
C GLN A 12 3.29 17.26 -27.31
N ASP A 13 2.60 16.44 -26.51
CA ASP A 13 1.92 15.26 -27.01
C ASP A 13 0.95 15.70 -28.10
N ASP A 14 0.96 14.99 -29.20
CA ASP A 14 0.08 15.23 -30.35
C ASP A 14 -1.40 15.20 -29.91
N PRO A 15 -2.18 16.28 -30.08
CA PRO A 15 -3.56 16.35 -29.60
C PRO A 15 -4.47 15.23 -30.14
N GLU A 16 -4.24 14.78 -31.38
CA GLU A 16 -5.03 13.68 -31.97
C GLU A 16 -4.72 12.35 -31.30
N LYS A 17 -3.45 12.09 -30.97
CA LYS A 17 -3.03 10.89 -30.22
C LYS A 17 -3.55 10.92 -28.81
N LEU A 18 -3.53 12.08 -28.14
CA LEU A 18 -4.11 12.24 -26.81
C LEU A 18 -5.61 11.95 -26.81
N ALA A 19 -6.36 12.48 -27.76
CA ALA A 19 -7.78 12.22 -27.89
C ALA A 19 -8.08 10.73 -28.17
N ALA A 20 -7.31 10.10 -29.05
CA ALA A 20 -7.44 8.68 -29.36
C ALA A 20 -7.10 7.80 -28.14
N PHE A 21 -6.05 8.16 -27.38
CA PHE A 21 -5.67 7.49 -26.15
C PHE A 21 -6.79 7.59 -25.09
N GLN A 22 -7.31 8.81 -24.85
CA GLN A 22 -8.40 9.01 -23.90
C GLN A 22 -9.66 8.22 -24.30
N ALA A 23 -10.00 8.20 -25.58
CA ALA A 23 -11.14 7.41 -26.07
C ALA A 23 -10.98 5.90 -25.80
N ARG A 24 -9.76 5.36 -25.86
CA ARG A 24 -9.48 3.95 -25.46
C ARG A 24 -9.71 3.74 -23.96
N ILE A 25 -9.19 4.65 -23.13
CA ILE A 25 -9.40 4.62 -21.67
C ILE A 25 -10.91 4.66 -21.35
N ASP A 26 -11.66 5.53 -21.99
CA ASP A 26 -13.10 5.71 -21.74
C ASP A 26 -13.90 4.45 -22.07
N ARG A 27 -13.52 3.75 -23.15
CA ARG A 27 -14.08 2.44 -23.49
C ARG A 27 -13.65 1.29 -22.58
N GLY A 28 -12.73 1.54 -21.63
CA GLY A 28 -12.22 0.52 -20.69
C GLY A 28 -11.19 -0.44 -21.32
N GLU A 29 -10.62 -0.07 -22.47
CA GLU A 29 -9.52 -0.83 -23.09
C GLU A 29 -8.28 -0.79 -22.19
N LYS A 30 -7.54 -1.89 -22.15
CA LYS A 30 -6.24 -1.93 -21.47
C LYS A 30 -5.16 -1.37 -22.38
N ILE A 31 -4.29 -0.57 -21.79
CA ILE A 31 -3.09 -0.05 -22.44
C ILE A 31 -1.97 -1.07 -22.21
N GLU A 32 -1.39 -1.54 -23.28
CA GLU A 32 -0.31 -2.52 -23.24
C GLU A 32 1.07 -1.86 -23.46
N PRO A 33 2.18 -2.50 -23.09
CA PRO A 33 3.52 -1.88 -23.15
C PRO A 33 3.94 -1.35 -24.51
N LYS A 34 3.42 -1.95 -25.61
CA LYS A 34 3.72 -1.56 -26.99
C LYS A 34 2.79 -0.46 -27.52
N ASP A 35 1.74 -0.14 -26.78
CA ASP A 35 0.82 0.92 -27.17
C ASP A 35 1.48 2.28 -26.98
N TRP A 36 1.12 3.22 -27.84
CA TRP A 36 1.44 4.62 -27.61
C TRP A 36 0.69 5.09 -26.35
N MET A 37 1.39 5.80 -25.48
CA MET A 37 0.83 6.40 -24.27
C MET A 37 1.49 7.77 -24.02
N PRO A 38 0.76 8.74 -23.45
CA PRO A 38 1.33 10.02 -23.07
C PRO A 38 2.45 9.84 -22.04
N GLU A 39 3.47 10.67 -22.11
CA GLU A 39 4.60 10.60 -21.17
C GLU A 39 4.16 10.85 -19.71
N GLY A 40 3.17 11.73 -19.50
CA GLY A 40 2.56 11.95 -18.20
C GLY A 40 1.90 10.69 -17.60
N TYR A 41 1.20 9.91 -18.44
CA TYR A 41 0.62 8.62 -18.05
C TYR A 41 1.70 7.62 -17.66
N ARG A 42 2.74 7.48 -18.49
CA ARG A 42 3.89 6.59 -18.23
C ARG A 42 4.58 6.93 -16.90
N LYS A 43 4.94 8.20 -16.69
CA LYS A 43 5.60 8.66 -15.46
C LYS A 43 4.74 8.45 -14.22
N THR A 44 3.43 8.68 -14.32
CA THR A 44 2.49 8.46 -13.22
C THR A 44 2.44 6.98 -12.83
N LEU A 45 2.42 6.09 -13.80
CA LEU A 45 2.37 4.65 -13.57
C LEU A 45 3.69 4.08 -13.06
N ILE A 46 4.84 4.55 -13.56
CA ILE A 46 6.16 4.17 -13.01
C ILE A 46 6.21 4.54 -11.52
N ARG A 47 5.83 5.77 -11.19
CA ARG A 47 5.79 6.21 -9.79
C ARG A 47 4.84 5.36 -8.95
N GLN A 48 3.61 5.14 -9.41
CA GLN A 48 2.60 4.41 -8.63
C GLN A 48 2.94 2.94 -8.47
N SER A 49 3.34 2.26 -9.56
CA SER A 49 3.73 0.85 -9.51
C SER A 49 5.00 0.64 -8.69
N GLY A 50 5.98 1.56 -8.82
CA GLY A 50 7.20 1.54 -8.02
C GLY A 50 6.94 1.76 -6.54
N GLN A 51 6.13 2.77 -6.17
CA GLN A 51 5.76 3.00 -4.77
C GLN A 51 5.00 1.81 -4.18
N HIS A 52 4.13 1.18 -4.96
CA HIS A 52 3.42 -0.02 -4.53
C HIS A 52 4.40 -1.17 -4.30
N ALA A 53 5.28 -1.47 -5.27
CA ALA A 53 6.31 -2.49 -5.13
C ALA A 53 7.21 -2.23 -3.91
N HIS A 54 7.62 -0.98 -3.69
CA HIS A 54 8.40 -0.60 -2.51
C HIS A 54 7.63 -0.83 -1.21
N SER A 55 6.32 -0.59 -1.21
CA SER A 55 5.46 -0.84 -0.04
C SER A 55 5.44 -2.31 0.33
N GLU A 56 5.31 -3.20 -0.65
CA GLU A 56 5.35 -4.65 -0.44
C GLU A 56 6.71 -5.08 0.14
N ILE A 57 7.81 -4.61 -0.47
CA ILE A 57 9.17 -4.99 -0.05
C ILE A 57 9.52 -4.44 1.34
N VAL A 58 9.12 -3.22 1.67
CA VAL A 58 9.36 -2.64 3.00
C VAL A 58 8.39 -3.21 4.04
N GLY A 59 7.14 -3.47 3.65
CA GLY A 59 6.09 -4.02 4.50
C GLY A 59 6.45 -5.38 5.11
N GLN A 60 7.26 -6.18 4.43
CA GLN A 60 7.77 -7.44 4.95
C GLN A 60 8.60 -7.29 6.24
N LEU A 61 9.29 -6.16 6.44
CA LEU A 61 10.22 -5.99 7.56
C LEU A 61 9.51 -6.02 8.93
N PRO A 62 8.46 -5.23 9.19
CA PRO A 62 7.76 -5.27 10.47
C PRO A 62 7.12 -6.63 10.75
N GLU A 63 6.65 -7.34 9.75
CA GLU A 63 6.03 -8.66 9.90
C GLU A 63 7.08 -9.78 9.99
N GLY A 64 8.09 -9.77 9.14
CA GLY A 64 9.19 -10.74 9.15
C GLY A 64 9.90 -10.84 10.48
N ASN A 65 10.05 -9.73 11.19
CA ASN A 65 10.62 -9.67 12.52
C ASN A 65 9.82 -10.47 13.58
N TRP A 66 8.57 -10.82 13.29
CA TRP A 66 7.71 -11.59 14.20
C TRP A 66 7.61 -13.08 13.88
N ILE A 67 8.14 -13.55 12.75
CA ILE A 67 8.10 -14.97 12.36
C ILE A 67 8.67 -15.86 13.47
N THR A 68 9.81 -15.48 14.06
CA THR A 68 10.45 -16.26 15.14
C THR A 68 9.75 -16.13 16.48
N ARG A 69 8.90 -15.12 16.66
CA ARG A 69 8.18 -14.79 17.89
C ARG A 69 6.69 -15.11 17.82
N ALA A 70 6.24 -15.73 16.75
CA ALA A 70 4.83 -16.14 16.60
C ALA A 70 4.42 -17.10 17.74
N PRO A 71 3.20 -16.94 18.30
CA PRO A 71 2.79 -17.65 19.52
C PRO A 71 2.59 -19.15 19.33
N THR A 72 2.39 -19.63 18.11
CA THR A 72 2.22 -21.05 17.77
C THR A 72 2.91 -21.37 16.46
N LEU A 73 3.20 -22.66 16.21
CA LEU A 73 3.75 -23.12 14.92
C LEU A 73 2.79 -22.86 13.75
N GLU A 74 1.49 -22.96 13.97
CA GLU A 74 0.48 -22.62 12.97
C GLU A 74 0.56 -21.13 12.59
N ARG A 75 0.58 -20.23 13.58
CA ARG A 75 0.68 -18.79 13.34
C ARG A 75 2.01 -18.39 12.71
N LYS A 76 3.08 -19.11 13.08
CA LYS A 76 4.39 -18.95 12.41
C LYS A 76 4.33 -19.31 10.93
N ALA A 77 3.71 -20.45 10.59
CA ALA A 77 3.57 -20.88 9.20
C ALA A 77 2.71 -19.91 8.37
N ILE A 78 1.61 -19.42 8.93
CA ILE A 78 0.74 -18.41 8.29
C ILE A 78 1.52 -17.12 8.04
N LEU A 79 2.24 -16.59 9.03
CA LEU A 79 3.00 -15.35 8.88
C LEU A 79 4.15 -15.50 7.87
N LEU A 80 4.82 -16.66 7.87
CA LEU A 80 5.87 -16.95 6.89
C LEU A 80 5.29 -16.96 5.46
N ALA A 81 4.14 -17.61 5.26
CA ALA A 81 3.45 -17.63 3.96
C ALA A 81 3.09 -16.20 3.52
N LYS A 82 2.51 -15.39 4.43
CA LYS A 82 2.20 -13.98 4.15
C LYS A 82 3.44 -13.21 3.70
N VAL A 83 4.52 -13.26 4.44
CA VAL A 83 5.78 -12.54 4.10
C VAL A 83 6.33 -12.99 2.74
N GLN A 84 6.17 -14.27 2.37
CA GLN A 84 6.52 -14.75 1.02
C GLN A 84 5.60 -14.19 -0.07
N ASP A 85 4.30 -14.07 0.20
CA ASP A 85 3.34 -13.48 -0.72
C ASP A 85 3.68 -12.00 -0.96
N GLU A 86 3.97 -11.21 0.08
CA GLU A 86 4.38 -9.80 -0.03
C GLU A 86 5.64 -9.64 -0.89
N ALA A 87 6.63 -10.55 -0.74
CA ALA A 87 7.81 -10.58 -1.62
C ALA A 87 7.42 -10.83 -3.08
N GLY A 88 6.48 -11.76 -3.31
CA GLY A 88 5.93 -12.05 -4.63
C GLY A 88 5.16 -10.87 -5.24
N HIS A 89 4.36 -10.17 -4.43
CA HIS A 89 3.64 -8.96 -4.83
C HIS A 89 4.62 -7.88 -5.31
N GLY A 90 5.67 -7.61 -4.52
CA GLY A 90 6.71 -6.67 -4.92
C GLY A 90 7.33 -7.02 -6.27
N LEU A 91 7.66 -8.30 -6.50
CA LEU A 91 8.21 -8.77 -7.79
C LEU A 91 7.24 -8.56 -8.95
N TYR A 92 5.95 -8.88 -8.79
CA TYR A 92 4.95 -8.68 -9.86
C TYR A 92 4.79 -7.20 -10.21
N LEU A 93 4.82 -6.34 -9.22
CA LEU A 93 4.67 -4.90 -9.39
C LEU A 93 5.91 -4.27 -10.03
N TYR A 94 7.12 -4.72 -9.66
CA TYR A 94 8.35 -4.34 -10.37
C TYR A 94 8.29 -4.77 -11.83
N CYS A 95 7.90 -6.02 -12.12
CA CYS A 95 7.74 -6.47 -13.51
C CYS A 95 6.74 -5.60 -14.30
N ALA A 96 5.65 -5.15 -13.67
CA ALA A 96 4.70 -4.24 -14.31
C ALA A 96 5.35 -2.87 -14.60
N ALA A 97 6.14 -2.33 -13.68
CA ALA A 97 6.86 -1.06 -13.86
C ALA A 97 7.96 -1.18 -14.94
N GLU A 98 8.69 -2.31 -14.99
CA GLU A 98 9.71 -2.60 -16.01
C GLU A 98 9.15 -2.55 -17.43
N THR A 99 7.88 -2.92 -17.62
CA THR A 99 7.22 -2.80 -18.94
C THR A 99 7.07 -1.36 -19.43
N LEU A 100 7.25 -0.38 -18.56
CA LEU A 100 7.20 1.05 -18.85
C LEU A 100 8.59 1.66 -19.12
N GLY A 101 9.64 0.85 -19.10
CA GLY A 101 11.00 1.25 -19.48
C GLY A 101 11.88 1.75 -18.33
N VAL A 102 11.55 1.41 -17.08
CA VAL A 102 12.39 1.61 -15.91
C VAL A 102 12.89 0.25 -15.41
N SER A 103 14.15 0.13 -15.04
CA SER A 103 14.68 -1.13 -14.49
C SER A 103 14.34 -1.29 -13.01
N ARG A 104 14.30 -2.55 -12.55
CA ARG A 104 14.14 -2.87 -11.13
C ARG A 104 15.26 -2.29 -10.28
N ASP A 105 16.50 -2.37 -10.77
CA ASP A 105 17.67 -1.83 -10.08
C ASP A 105 17.54 -0.33 -9.88
N GLU A 106 17.14 0.40 -10.92
CA GLU A 106 16.87 1.84 -10.85
C GLU A 106 15.77 2.17 -9.83
N LEU A 107 14.67 1.41 -9.81
CA LEU A 107 13.62 1.56 -8.81
C LEU A 107 14.12 1.25 -7.39
N THR A 108 14.95 0.21 -7.23
CA THR A 108 15.53 -0.15 -5.94
C THR A 108 16.48 0.94 -5.45
N GLU A 109 17.33 1.50 -6.31
CA GLU A 109 18.18 2.64 -5.96
C GLU A 109 17.34 3.84 -5.52
N MET A 110 16.23 4.12 -6.22
CA MET A 110 15.32 5.20 -5.84
C MET A 110 14.66 4.98 -4.47
N LEU A 111 14.43 3.74 -4.07
CA LEU A 111 13.97 3.42 -2.71
C LEU A 111 15.07 3.69 -1.68
N LEU A 112 16.27 3.17 -1.91
CA LEU A 112 17.37 3.21 -0.96
C LEU A 112 17.89 4.64 -0.72
N ASP A 113 17.89 5.48 -1.73
CA ASP A 113 18.31 6.89 -1.64
C ASP A 113 17.15 7.84 -1.28
N GLY A 114 15.95 7.32 -1.04
CA GLY A 114 14.79 8.10 -0.61
C GLY A 114 14.12 8.94 -1.70
N ARG A 115 14.51 8.79 -2.97
CA ARG A 115 13.87 9.47 -4.11
C ARG A 115 12.46 8.97 -4.38
N MET A 116 12.18 7.69 -4.12
CA MET A 116 10.83 7.13 -4.15
C MET A 116 10.35 6.75 -2.74
N LYS A 117 9.05 6.83 -2.55
CA LYS A 117 8.40 6.58 -1.28
C LYS A 117 7.78 5.17 -1.25
N TYR A 118 7.39 4.74 -0.08
CA TYR A 118 6.56 3.58 0.20
C TYR A 118 5.43 3.99 1.15
N SER A 119 4.49 3.10 1.44
CA SER A 119 3.34 3.41 2.29
C SER A 119 3.79 3.87 3.69
N SER A 120 3.24 4.99 4.16
CA SER A 120 3.59 5.62 5.43
C SER A 120 3.42 4.68 6.63
N ILE A 121 2.45 3.77 6.56
CA ILE A 121 2.11 2.84 7.64
C ILE A 121 3.29 1.96 8.08
N PHE A 122 4.18 1.58 7.16
CA PHE A 122 5.33 0.73 7.47
C PHE A 122 6.45 1.45 8.24
N ASN A 123 6.30 2.75 8.50
CA ASN A 123 7.18 3.52 9.37
C ASN A 123 6.71 3.56 10.83
N TYR A 124 5.64 2.85 11.15
CA TYR A 124 5.15 2.69 12.52
C TYR A 124 5.63 1.36 13.12
N PRO A 125 5.89 1.32 14.43
CA PRO A 125 6.41 0.12 15.08
C PRO A 125 5.35 -0.97 15.26
N THR A 126 5.79 -2.23 15.21
CA THR A 126 5.02 -3.40 15.64
C THR A 126 5.56 -3.88 17.01
N LEU A 127 4.86 -3.56 18.10
CA LEU A 127 5.34 -3.71 19.47
C LEU A 127 5.02 -5.06 20.08
N ASN A 128 3.95 -5.70 19.63
CA ASN A 128 3.51 -7.00 20.12
C ASN A 128 2.76 -7.78 19.03
N TRP A 129 2.35 -9.02 19.36
CA TRP A 129 1.67 -9.88 18.41
C TRP A 129 0.31 -9.35 17.93
N ALA A 130 -0.39 -8.54 18.75
CA ALA A 130 -1.64 -7.94 18.34
C ALA A 130 -1.42 -6.91 17.19
N ASP A 131 -0.28 -6.22 17.18
CA ASP A 131 0.05 -5.32 16.08
C ASP A 131 0.16 -6.06 14.75
N ILE A 132 0.69 -7.29 14.74
CA ILE A 132 0.72 -8.13 13.54
C ILE A 132 -0.69 -8.52 13.09
N GLY A 133 -1.58 -8.85 14.04
CA GLY A 133 -2.99 -9.07 13.75
C GLY A 133 -3.66 -7.80 13.18
N ALA A 134 -3.39 -6.64 13.77
CA ALA A 134 -3.95 -5.37 13.34
C ALA A 134 -3.39 -4.91 11.98
N VAL A 135 -2.12 -5.18 11.67
CA VAL A 135 -1.56 -4.99 10.33
C VAL A 135 -2.37 -5.80 9.31
N GLY A 136 -2.51 -7.10 9.50
CA GLY A 136 -3.32 -7.93 8.61
C GLY A 136 -4.77 -7.44 8.50
N TRP A 137 -5.39 -7.03 9.58
CA TRP A 137 -6.78 -6.59 9.55
C TRP A 137 -6.97 -5.20 8.95
N LEU A 138 -6.27 -4.19 9.48
CA LEU A 138 -6.48 -2.79 9.12
C LEU A 138 -5.68 -2.38 7.88
N VAL A 139 -4.40 -2.77 7.82
CA VAL A 139 -3.50 -2.31 6.74
C VAL A 139 -3.81 -3.05 5.45
N ASP A 140 -3.90 -4.39 5.48
CA ASP A 140 -4.28 -5.17 4.29
C ASP A 140 -5.74 -4.86 3.90
N GLY A 141 -6.62 -4.58 4.89
CA GLY A 141 -7.98 -4.10 4.63
C GLY A 141 -8.01 -2.78 3.86
N ALA A 142 -7.18 -1.82 4.23
CA ALA A 142 -7.03 -0.56 3.51
C ALA A 142 -6.39 -0.77 2.12
N ALA A 143 -5.39 -1.65 2.03
CA ALA A 143 -4.77 -2.03 0.75
C ALA A 143 -5.79 -2.62 -0.22
N ILE A 144 -6.63 -3.57 0.22
CA ILE A 144 -7.69 -4.16 -0.59
C ILE A 144 -8.65 -3.08 -1.14
N LEU A 145 -9.08 -2.14 -0.32
CA LEU A 145 -9.96 -1.05 -0.76
C LEU A 145 -9.33 -0.17 -1.83
N ASN A 146 -8.02 0.08 -1.75
CA ASN A 146 -7.27 0.79 -2.76
C ASN A 146 -7.12 -0.01 -4.07
N GLN A 147 -7.04 -1.34 -3.97
CA GLN A 147 -6.59 -2.24 -5.03
C GLN A 147 -7.74 -2.96 -5.75
N VAL A 148 -8.91 -3.09 -5.13
CA VAL A 148 -10.08 -3.83 -5.65
C VAL A 148 -11.22 -2.88 -6.05
N PRO A 149 -11.02 -1.99 -7.01
CA PRO A 149 -12.15 -1.30 -7.61
C PRO A 149 -12.88 -2.26 -8.59
N PRO A 150 -14.17 -2.03 -8.84
CA PRO A 150 -14.95 -2.81 -9.81
C PRO A 150 -14.35 -2.80 -11.23
N GLN A 151 -13.53 -1.79 -11.53
CA GLN A 151 -12.77 -1.67 -12.76
C GLN A 151 -11.29 -1.57 -12.42
N ARG A 152 -10.49 -2.48 -12.98
CA ARG A 152 -9.04 -2.55 -12.74
C ARG A 152 -8.30 -1.41 -13.44
N PRO A 153 -7.12 -1.01 -12.94
CA PRO A 153 -6.30 0.04 -13.54
C PRO A 153 -6.14 -0.12 -15.06
N SER A 154 -6.03 1.00 -15.77
CA SER A 154 -5.99 1.01 -17.24
C SER A 154 -4.74 0.35 -17.85
N LEU A 155 -3.62 0.30 -17.13
CA LEU A 155 -2.40 -0.41 -17.58
C LEU A 155 -2.59 -1.93 -17.48
N GLY A 156 -2.46 -2.64 -18.60
CA GLY A 156 -2.66 -4.08 -18.70
C GLY A 156 -1.76 -4.91 -17.77
N PRO A 157 -0.44 -4.76 -17.80
CA PRO A 157 0.47 -5.48 -16.91
C PRO A 157 0.16 -5.28 -15.42
N TYR A 158 -0.04 -4.04 -14.97
CA TYR A 158 -0.40 -3.74 -13.60
C TYR A 158 -1.76 -4.34 -13.23
N SER A 159 -2.76 -4.20 -14.09
CA SER A 159 -4.09 -4.79 -13.90
C SER A 159 -4.05 -6.32 -13.73
N ARG A 160 -3.20 -7.01 -14.48
CA ARG A 160 -3.03 -8.47 -14.37
C ARG A 160 -2.33 -8.87 -13.07
N ALA A 161 -1.28 -8.15 -12.66
CA ALA A 161 -0.62 -8.36 -11.38
C ALA A 161 -1.62 -8.26 -10.21
N MET A 162 -2.47 -7.23 -10.22
CA MET A 162 -3.45 -6.99 -9.17
C MET A 162 -4.50 -8.10 -9.00
N ILE A 163 -4.71 -8.97 -10.00
CA ILE A 163 -5.63 -10.10 -9.85
C ILE A 163 -5.16 -11.07 -8.76
N ARG A 164 -3.85 -11.35 -8.75
CA ARG A 164 -3.25 -12.27 -7.80
C ARG A 164 -3.06 -11.59 -6.45
N VAL A 165 -2.47 -10.41 -6.46
CA VAL A 165 -2.25 -9.58 -5.26
C VAL A 165 -3.55 -9.50 -4.43
N CYS A 166 -4.65 -9.04 -5.02
CA CYS A 166 -5.92 -8.89 -4.30
C CYS A 166 -6.48 -10.18 -3.71
N LYS A 167 -6.21 -11.34 -4.32
CA LYS A 167 -6.66 -12.64 -3.77
C LYS A 167 -5.88 -13.01 -2.52
N GLU A 168 -4.57 -12.83 -2.56
CA GLU A 168 -3.66 -13.14 -1.47
C GLU A 168 -3.88 -12.15 -0.31
N GLU A 169 -4.04 -10.85 -0.60
CA GLU A 169 -4.41 -9.83 0.39
C GLU A 169 -5.72 -10.12 1.13
N SER A 170 -6.72 -10.64 0.43
CA SER A 170 -7.98 -11.02 1.07
C SER A 170 -7.80 -12.16 2.09
N PHE A 171 -6.85 -13.05 1.85
CA PHE A 171 -6.46 -14.07 2.82
C PHE A 171 -5.70 -13.46 4.00
N HIS A 172 -4.75 -12.56 3.73
CA HIS A 172 -3.98 -11.85 4.76
C HIS A 172 -4.90 -11.09 5.72
N GLN A 173 -5.83 -10.30 5.17
CA GLN A 173 -6.83 -9.56 5.97
C GLN A 173 -7.63 -10.50 6.87
N ARG A 174 -8.11 -11.61 6.33
CA ARG A 174 -8.89 -12.59 7.10
C ARG A 174 -8.07 -13.19 8.25
N GLN A 175 -6.79 -13.50 8.02
CA GLN A 175 -5.91 -14.05 9.04
C GLN A 175 -5.59 -13.03 10.14
N GLY A 176 -5.40 -11.76 9.76
CA GLY A 176 -5.21 -10.67 10.70
C GLY A 176 -6.44 -10.44 11.57
N TYR A 177 -7.61 -10.34 10.95
CA TYR A 177 -8.88 -10.20 11.66
C TYR A 177 -9.13 -11.37 12.63
N ASP A 178 -8.90 -12.62 12.21
CA ASP A 178 -9.06 -13.80 13.07
C ASP A 178 -8.08 -13.79 14.26
N ALA A 179 -6.87 -13.28 14.07
CA ALA A 179 -5.92 -13.11 15.16
C ALA A 179 -6.42 -12.10 16.20
N ILE A 180 -6.90 -10.95 15.78
CA ILE A 180 -7.49 -9.93 16.65
C ILE A 180 -8.75 -10.46 17.34
N ARG A 181 -9.63 -11.15 16.61
CA ARG A 181 -10.84 -11.74 17.16
C ARG A 181 -10.53 -12.72 18.32
N LYS A 182 -9.56 -13.63 18.10
CA LYS A 182 -9.14 -14.59 19.16
C LYS A 182 -8.59 -13.89 20.38
N MET A 183 -7.92 -12.75 20.22
CA MET A 183 -7.42 -11.96 21.35
C MET A 183 -8.55 -11.19 22.04
N ALA A 184 -9.49 -10.63 21.29
CA ALA A 184 -10.65 -9.94 21.84
C ALA A 184 -11.58 -10.87 22.64
N GLU A 185 -11.70 -12.15 22.22
CA GLU A 185 -12.44 -13.23 22.90
C GLU A 185 -11.62 -13.90 24.03
N GLY A 186 -10.34 -13.54 24.18
CA GLY A 186 -9.40 -14.18 25.13
C GLY A 186 -9.42 -13.59 26.54
N THR A 187 -8.24 -13.57 27.18
CA THR A 187 -8.09 -12.96 28.51
C THR A 187 -8.23 -11.45 28.47
N PRO A 188 -8.50 -10.78 29.62
CA PRO A 188 -8.51 -9.31 29.68
C PRO A 188 -7.24 -8.67 29.14
N GLU A 189 -6.07 -9.28 29.39
CA GLU A 189 -4.77 -8.82 28.90
C GLU A 189 -4.67 -8.94 27.37
N GLN A 190 -5.15 -10.06 26.80
CA GLN A 190 -5.19 -10.26 25.35
C GLN A 190 -6.14 -9.25 24.69
N LYS A 191 -7.33 -9.05 25.27
CA LYS A 191 -8.29 -8.05 24.78
C LYS A 191 -7.68 -6.64 24.83
N LYS A 192 -6.99 -6.31 25.91
CA LYS A 192 -6.27 -5.04 26.04
C LYS A 192 -5.18 -4.88 24.97
N MET A 193 -4.42 -5.93 24.67
CA MET A 193 -3.41 -5.89 23.59
C MET A 193 -4.06 -5.63 22.22
N ALA A 194 -5.21 -6.27 21.93
CA ALA A 194 -5.96 -6.03 20.71
C ALA A 194 -6.46 -4.58 20.63
N GLN A 195 -6.99 -4.03 21.74
CA GLN A 195 -7.42 -2.63 21.83
C GLN A 195 -6.26 -1.66 21.63
N ASP A 196 -5.13 -1.90 22.28
CA ASP A 196 -3.94 -1.05 22.16
C ASP A 196 -3.40 -1.05 20.71
N ALA A 197 -3.44 -2.20 20.03
CA ALA A 197 -3.04 -2.31 18.62
C ALA A 197 -3.99 -1.57 17.68
N LEU A 198 -5.31 -1.71 17.89
CA LEU A 198 -6.33 -0.95 17.16
C LEU A 198 -6.09 0.57 17.31
N ASN A 199 -5.90 1.03 18.54
CA ASN A 199 -5.70 2.47 18.82
C ASN A 199 -4.43 3.02 18.15
N ARG A 200 -3.32 2.24 18.14
CA ARG A 200 -2.06 2.65 17.51
C ARG A 200 -2.16 2.73 15.98
N LEU A 201 -2.87 1.80 15.35
CA LEU A 201 -2.86 1.65 13.89
C LEU A 201 -4.08 2.30 13.21
N TRP A 202 -5.06 2.81 13.96
CA TRP A 202 -6.24 3.42 13.39
C TRP A 202 -5.93 4.60 12.47
N PHE A 203 -5.37 5.69 13.02
CA PHE A 203 -5.03 6.87 12.24
C PHE A 203 -3.98 6.60 11.16
N PRO A 204 -2.87 5.87 11.44
CA PRO A 204 -1.95 5.43 10.38
C PRO A 204 -2.62 4.68 9.22
N SER A 205 -3.64 3.85 9.49
CA SER A 205 -4.39 3.16 8.43
C SER A 205 -5.25 4.13 7.60
N LEU A 206 -5.88 5.12 8.22
CA LEU A 206 -6.61 6.19 7.51
C LEU A 206 -5.67 7.02 6.63
N MET A 207 -4.43 7.25 7.07
CA MET A 207 -3.41 7.98 6.31
C MET A 207 -2.95 7.25 5.04
N MET A 208 -3.14 5.93 4.94
CA MET A 208 -2.78 5.15 3.74
C MET A 208 -3.51 5.61 2.49
N PHE A 209 -4.70 6.18 2.63
CA PHE A 209 -5.49 6.70 1.51
C PHE A 209 -4.97 8.06 1.00
N GLY A 210 -4.10 8.72 1.78
CA GLY A 210 -3.60 10.05 1.49
C GLY A 210 -4.58 11.18 1.88
N PRO A 211 -4.13 12.44 1.84
CA PRO A 211 -4.97 13.60 2.14
C PRO A 211 -6.11 13.76 1.13
N SER A 212 -7.04 14.69 1.41
CA SER A 212 -8.19 14.96 0.54
C SER A 212 -7.79 15.22 -0.91
N ASP A 213 -8.56 14.71 -1.85
CA ASP A 213 -8.33 14.93 -3.28
C ASP A 213 -8.43 16.40 -3.69
N LYS A 214 -9.04 17.24 -2.88
CA LYS A 214 -9.07 18.71 -3.08
C LYS A 214 -7.67 19.33 -3.01
N ASP A 215 -6.77 18.68 -2.25
CA ASP A 215 -5.39 19.11 -2.05
C ASP A 215 -4.41 18.39 -2.97
N SER A 216 -4.90 17.47 -3.81
CA SER A 216 -4.09 16.64 -4.72
C SER A 216 -4.11 17.17 -6.15
N VAL A 217 -3.01 17.76 -6.58
CA VAL A 217 -2.83 18.32 -7.95
C VAL A 217 -2.97 17.26 -9.05
N HIS A 218 -2.74 15.98 -8.74
CA HIS A 218 -2.68 14.90 -9.73
C HIS A 218 -3.88 13.96 -9.70
N SER A 219 -4.80 14.10 -8.74
CA SER A 219 -5.89 13.16 -8.56
C SER A 219 -6.84 13.15 -9.75
N ALA A 220 -7.26 14.32 -10.23
CA ALA A 220 -8.20 14.45 -11.35
C ALA A 220 -7.67 13.77 -12.61
N GLN A 221 -6.39 13.96 -12.95
CA GLN A 221 -5.77 13.34 -14.12
C GLN A 221 -5.63 11.82 -13.96
N SER A 222 -5.27 11.34 -12.77
CA SER A 222 -5.18 9.91 -12.49
C SER A 222 -6.55 9.22 -12.58
N MET A 223 -7.61 9.91 -12.17
CA MET A 223 -9.00 9.45 -12.33
C MET A 223 -9.41 9.41 -13.80
N ALA A 224 -9.15 10.49 -14.57
CA ALA A 224 -9.45 10.56 -15.99
C ALA A 224 -8.77 9.43 -16.79
N TRP A 225 -7.55 9.08 -16.42
CA TRP A 225 -6.81 7.96 -17.02
C TRP A 225 -7.16 6.59 -16.45
N LYS A 226 -8.11 6.51 -15.54
CA LYS A 226 -8.47 5.25 -14.83
C LYS A 226 -7.24 4.53 -14.23
N ILE A 227 -6.25 5.28 -13.81
CA ILE A 227 -5.15 4.79 -12.98
C ILE A 227 -5.67 4.62 -11.55
N LYS A 228 -6.43 5.61 -11.06
CA LYS A 228 -7.15 5.65 -9.80
C LYS A 228 -8.65 5.61 -10.10
N MET A 229 -9.42 4.84 -9.34
CA MET A 229 -10.85 4.60 -9.60
C MET A 229 -11.78 5.27 -8.60
N ASN A 230 -11.27 5.58 -7.40
CA ASN A 230 -12.02 6.25 -6.34
C ASN A 230 -11.16 7.39 -5.78
N THR A 231 -11.80 8.37 -5.19
CA THR A 231 -11.11 9.44 -4.48
C THR A 231 -10.53 8.91 -3.15
N ASN A 232 -9.55 9.62 -2.59
CA ASN A 232 -8.99 9.29 -1.28
C ASN A 232 -10.08 9.34 -0.20
N ASP A 233 -10.94 10.37 -0.28
CA ASP A 233 -12.04 10.56 0.67
C ASP A 233 -13.07 9.43 0.59
N GLU A 234 -13.46 8.99 -0.62
CA GLU A 234 -14.35 7.84 -0.80
C GLU A 234 -13.77 6.55 -0.25
N LEU A 235 -12.49 6.30 -0.46
CA LEU A 235 -11.84 5.08 0.02
C LEU A 235 -11.71 5.09 1.55
N ARG A 236 -11.36 6.23 2.14
CA ARG A 236 -11.27 6.41 3.58
C ARG A 236 -12.63 6.23 4.23
N GLN A 237 -13.68 6.80 3.65
CA GLN A 237 -15.05 6.61 4.14
C GLN A 237 -15.48 5.14 4.09
N LYS A 238 -15.22 4.45 2.98
CA LYS A 238 -15.50 3.02 2.85
C LYS A 238 -14.76 2.18 3.89
N PHE A 239 -13.51 2.52 4.17
CA PHE A 239 -12.73 1.84 5.20
C PHE A 239 -13.35 1.99 6.58
N VAL A 240 -13.74 3.21 6.96
CA VAL A 240 -14.42 3.47 8.24
C VAL A 240 -15.74 2.71 8.31
N ASP A 241 -16.59 2.81 7.28
CA ASP A 241 -17.90 2.15 7.24
C ASP A 241 -17.82 0.62 7.31
N GLN A 242 -16.75 0.04 6.82
CA GLN A 242 -16.54 -1.42 6.89
C GLN A 242 -15.90 -1.86 8.19
N THR A 243 -15.02 -1.05 8.76
CA THR A 243 -14.21 -1.43 9.92
C THR A 243 -14.93 -1.18 11.24
N VAL A 244 -15.69 -0.10 11.35
CA VAL A 244 -16.41 0.24 12.61
C VAL A 244 -17.36 -0.87 13.06
N PRO A 245 -18.22 -1.45 12.20
CA PRO A 245 -19.06 -2.59 12.60
C PRO A 245 -18.26 -3.82 13.05
N GLN A 246 -17.05 -4.00 12.51
CA GLN A 246 -16.16 -5.10 12.92
C GLN A 246 -15.60 -4.84 14.32
N ILE A 247 -15.21 -3.59 14.63
CA ILE A 247 -14.75 -3.18 15.97
C ILE A 247 -15.86 -3.45 17.02
N GLU A 248 -17.07 -3.03 16.72
CA GLU A 248 -18.23 -3.24 17.59
C GLU A 248 -18.54 -4.74 17.79
N PHE A 249 -18.50 -5.52 16.70
CA PHE A 249 -18.70 -6.98 16.78
C PHE A 249 -17.65 -7.68 17.65
N LEU A 250 -16.39 -7.19 17.65
CA LEU A 250 -15.32 -7.69 18.48
C LEU A 250 -15.46 -7.26 19.96
N GLY A 251 -16.39 -6.37 20.27
CA GLY A 251 -16.57 -5.80 21.59
C GLY A 251 -15.36 -4.96 22.04
N LEU A 252 -14.66 -4.36 21.08
CA LEU A 252 -13.60 -3.40 21.30
C LEU A 252 -14.20 -1.98 21.38
N GLU A 253 -13.50 -1.09 22.06
CA GLU A 253 -13.88 0.33 22.11
C GLU A 253 -13.49 1.01 20.79
N LEU A 254 -14.30 1.97 20.35
CA LEU A 254 -13.98 2.78 19.18
C LEU A 254 -12.69 3.58 19.42
N PRO A 255 -11.75 3.61 18.45
CA PRO A 255 -10.41 4.14 18.64
C PRO A 255 -10.36 5.67 18.81
N GLU A 256 -11.45 6.37 18.52
CA GLU A 256 -11.55 7.82 18.70
C GLU A 256 -13.02 8.25 18.86
N PRO A 257 -13.29 9.36 19.56
CA PRO A 257 -14.66 9.77 19.93
C PRO A 257 -15.48 10.40 18.79
N GLY A 258 -14.85 10.73 17.67
CA GLY A 258 -15.51 11.31 16.49
C GLY A 258 -16.32 10.29 15.71
N ILE A 259 -16.07 8.98 15.90
CA ILE A 259 -16.79 7.94 15.19
C ILE A 259 -18.23 7.87 15.68
N LYS A 260 -19.17 8.25 14.80
CA LYS A 260 -20.61 8.22 15.06
C LYS A 260 -21.36 7.97 13.76
N TRP A 261 -22.39 7.11 13.84
CA TRP A 261 -23.29 6.93 12.71
C TRP A 261 -24.07 8.22 12.41
N ASN A 262 -24.05 8.64 11.17
CA ASN A 262 -24.74 9.82 10.68
C ASN A 262 -25.88 9.39 9.74
N GLU A 263 -27.11 9.46 10.25
CA GLU A 263 -28.31 9.02 9.53
C GLU A 263 -28.55 9.80 8.22
N GLU A 264 -28.20 11.09 8.19
CA GLU A 264 -28.43 11.93 7.01
C GLU A 264 -27.47 11.56 5.87
N ARG A 265 -26.23 11.17 6.22
CA ARG A 265 -25.21 10.79 5.26
C ARG A 265 -25.23 9.30 4.90
N GLY A 266 -25.82 8.46 5.77
CA GLY A 266 -25.75 7.00 5.68
C GLY A 266 -24.33 6.46 5.82
N HIS A 267 -23.49 7.14 6.59
CA HIS A 267 -22.07 6.86 6.82
C HIS A 267 -21.67 7.16 8.26
N TYR A 268 -20.58 6.56 8.72
CA TYR A 268 -19.97 7.00 9.97
C TYR A 268 -19.22 8.33 9.78
N ASP A 269 -19.43 9.28 10.67
CA ASP A 269 -18.52 10.41 10.84
C ASP A 269 -17.27 9.92 11.57
N TYR A 270 -16.13 10.55 11.33
CA TYR A 270 -14.85 10.23 11.97
C TYR A 270 -13.95 11.48 11.99
N THR A 271 -12.94 11.46 12.84
CA THR A 271 -11.94 12.53 12.92
C THR A 271 -10.90 12.38 11.82
N ASP A 272 -10.63 13.45 11.08
CA ASP A 272 -9.55 13.45 10.10
C ASP A 272 -8.18 13.17 10.78
N PRO A 273 -7.31 12.38 10.13
CA PRO A 273 -5.94 12.21 10.59
C PRO A 273 -5.16 13.53 10.67
N ASP A 274 -4.11 13.53 11.50
CA ASP A 274 -3.13 14.63 11.48
C ASP A 274 -2.27 14.54 10.21
N TRP A 275 -2.62 15.33 9.21
CA TRP A 275 -1.89 15.37 7.94
C TRP A 275 -0.49 15.95 8.08
N SER A 276 -0.17 16.71 9.13
CA SER A 276 1.20 17.14 9.40
C SER A 276 2.10 15.96 9.77
N GLU A 277 1.60 15.04 10.60
CA GLU A 277 2.28 13.78 10.90
C GLU A 277 2.51 12.96 9.62
N PHE A 278 1.47 12.83 8.78
CA PHE A 278 1.61 12.12 7.51
C PHE A 278 2.74 12.69 6.65
N PHE A 279 2.80 14.01 6.50
CA PHE A 279 3.85 14.66 5.69
C PHE A 279 5.24 14.48 6.30
N ASP A 280 5.37 14.55 7.62
CA ASP A 280 6.63 14.26 8.31
C ASP A 280 7.09 12.81 8.07
N VAL A 281 6.19 11.85 8.20
CA VAL A 281 6.49 10.43 7.96
C VAL A 281 6.96 10.19 6.53
N ILE A 282 6.25 10.70 5.52
CA ILE A 282 6.66 10.50 4.12
C ILE A 282 7.91 11.29 3.70
N GLN A 283 8.34 12.24 4.53
CA GLN A 283 9.62 12.94 4.36
C GLN A 283 10.80 12.22 5.01
N GLY A 284 10.55 11.12 5.72
CA GLY A 284 11.58 10.31 6.35
C GLY A 284 11.75 10.55 7.86
N ASN A 285 10.84 11.32 8.49
CA ASN A 285 10.90 11.66 9.92
C ASN A 285 9.96 10.80 10.79
N GLY A 286 9.38 9.73 10.23
CA GLY A 286 8.55 8.80 10.98
C GLY A 286 9.34 7.96 11.99
N PRO A 287 8.64 7.31 12.94
CA PRO A 287 9.28 6.65 14.10
C PRO A 287 10.22 5.50 13.71
N CYS A 288 10.02 4.87 12.56
CA CYS A 288 10.83 3.72 12.11
C CYS A 288 11.46 3.91 10.71
N ASN A 289 11.40 5.09 10.09
CA ASN A 289 11.92 5.31 8.74
C ASN A 289 13.38 4.89 8.61
N THR A 290 14.24 5.35 9.52
CA THR A 290 15.67 5.04 9.50
C THR A 290 15.91 3.54 9.62
N ASP A 291 15.25 2.88 10.56
CA ASP A 291 15.41 1.44 10.77
C ASP A 291 14.96 0.63 9.55
N ARG A 292 13.87 1.03 8.90
CA ARG A 292 13.36 0.35 7.69
C ARG A 292 14.33 0.46 6.52
N LEU A 293 14.84 1.66 6.26
CA LEU A 293 15.78 1.89 5.17
C LEU A 293 17.16 1.29 5.49
N ALA A 294 17.66 1.41 6.72
CA ALA A 294 18.91 0.80 7.14
C ALA A 294 18.87 -0.73 6.97
N ALA A 295 17.83 -1.39 7.50
CA ALA A 295 17.68 -2.84 7.35
C ALA A 295 17.62 -3.27 5.88
N ARG A 296 17.02 -2.47 5.01
CA ARG A 296 16.94 -2.75 3.57
C ARG A 296 18.29 -2.56 2.88
N ASN A 297 19.03 -1.49 3.23
CA ASN A 297 20.39 -1.25 2.73
C ASN A 297 21.35 -2.37 3.16
N ASP A 298 21.30 -2.77 4.43
CA ASP A 298 22.13 -3.85 4.95
C ASP A 298 21.83 -5.15 4.19
N ALA A 299 20.57 -5.51 4.04
CA ALA A 299 20.18 -6.70 3.27
C ALA A 299 20.61 -6.63 1.79
N TRP A 300 20.58 -5.44 1.19
CA TRP A 300 21.06 -5.24 -0.17
C TRP A 300 22.57 -5.44 -0.27
N ASN A 301 23.34 -4.85 0.64
CA ASN A 301 24.80 -4.95 0.67
C ASN A 301 25.25 -6.39 1.01
N ASP A 302 24.66 -6.99 2.04
CA ASP A 302 24.96 -8.38 2.46
C ASP A 302 24.63 -9.40 1.37
N GLY A 303 23.66 -9.10 0.50
CA GLY A 303 23.26 -9.93 -0.61
C GLY A 303 24.09 -9.75 -1.89
N GLU A 304 25.10 -8.87 -1.91
CA GLU A 304 25.88 -8.57 -3.13
C GLU A 304 26.48 -9.84 -3.76
N TRP A 305 27.11 -10.68 -2.97
CA TRP A 305 27.71 -11.93 -3.44
C TRP A 305 26.69 -12.91 -4.03
N VAL A 306 25.44 -12.91 -3.56
CA VAL A 306 24.36 -13.74 -4.11
C VAL A 306 23.93 -13.21 -5.48
N ARG A 307 23.83 -11.89 -5.63
CA ARG A 307 23.49 -11.26 -6.91
C ARG A 307 24.57 -11.55 -7.96
N ASP A 308 25.81 -11.47 -7.57
CA ASP A 308 26.95 -11.77 -8.45
C ASP A 308 26.95 -13.23 -8.90
N LEU A 309 26.60 -14.17 -8.00
CA LEU A 309 26.47 -15.59 -8.35
C LEU A 309 25.28 -15.86 -9.28
N SER A 310 24.17 -15.14 -9.15
CA SER A 310 22.99 -15.34 -10.01
C SER A 310 23.18 -14.84 -11.45
N LEU A 311 24.30 -14.17 -11.74
CA LEU A 311 24.74 -13.84 -13.09
C LEU A 311 25.46 -15.01 -13.78
N ILE A 312 25.75 -16.10 -13.08
CA ILE A 312 26.29 -17.33 -13.68
C ILE A 312 25.10 -18.07 -14.31
N PRO A 313 25.05 -18.21 -15.63
CA PRO A 313 23.99 -18.99 -16.28
C PRO A 313 24.10 -20.46 -15.80
N ILE A 314 23.00 -20.94 -15.18
CA ILE A 314 22.83 -22.36 -14.86
C ILE A 314 22.40 -23.11 -16.11
#